data_b672b72f6840066f728084e169d45fcf
#
_entry.id   b672b72f6840066f728084e169d45fcf
#
_cell.length_a   1.000
_cell.length_b   1.000
_cell.length_c   1.000
_cell.angle_alpha   90.00
_cell.angle_beta   90.00
_cell.angle_gamma   90.00
#
_symmetry.space_group_name_H-M   'P 1'
#
loop_
_entity.id
_entity.type
_entity.pdbx_description
1 polymer ?
#
loop_
_entity_poly.entity_id
_entity_poly.type
_entity_poly.pdbx_seq_one_letter_code
_entity_poly.pdbx_strand_id
1 'polypeptide(L)'
;MQGRLSPIVDNKIQSFPWNSWQQEIETASKNNINVIEWTIDDDRLYENPLLTEKGREEINFLTKKNKVKISSLTGDCFMQNPFWKAHGEHKKKLENDFINILYACNKTSISIILIPLVDNGSIENQEQEEELFTFLSSKKKLIQELSLRVCFESDFPPQKLNKFISRYDKQVFGINYDIGNSSAMGFNPNKEFEEYGDRIINVHIKDRP
;
A
#
# COMPACT_ATOMS: atom_id res chain seq x y z
N MET A 1 8.94 -0.24 -7.46
CA MET A 1 8.99 -1.48 -8.26
C MET A 1 8.50 -2.59 -7.37
N GLN A 2 7.45 -3.27 -7.73
CA GLN A 2 6.86 -4.37 -6.93
C GLN A 2 7.35 -5.71 -7.47
N GLY A 3 8.56 -6.13 -7.16
CA GLY A 3 9.12 -7.41 -7.66
C GLY A 3 9.34 -7.47 -9.17
N ARG A 4 9.44 -6.33 -9.84
CA ARG A 4 9.48 -6.26 -11.31
C ARG A 4 10.90 -6.27 -11.91
N LEU A 5 11.90 -6.17 -11.05
CA LEU A 5 13.31 -6.29 -11.44
C LEU A 5 13.87 -7.68 -11.18
N SER A 6 13.05 -8.58 -10.66
CA SER A 6 13.35 -9.99 -10.41
C SER A 6 12.67 -10.89 -11.43
N PRO A 7 13.11 -12.15 -11.57
CA PRO A 7 12.35 -13.17 -12.29
C PRO A 7 10.93 -13.30 -11.70
N ILE A 8 9.97 -13.64 -12.55
CA ILE A 8 8.59 -13.89 -12.15
C ILE A 8 8.55 -15.01 -11.09
N VAL A 9 7.86 -14.75 -9.98
CA VAL A 9 7.66 -15.71 -8.90
C VAL A 9 6.28 -16.35 -9.07
N ASP A 10 6.23 -17.68 -9.11
CA ASP A 10 5.00 -18.49 -9.20
C ASP A 10 4.03 -18.06 -10.32
N ASN A 11 4.53 -17.55 -11.43
CA ASN A 11 3.75 -16.99 -12.53
C ASN A 11 2.84 -15.81 -12.13
N LYS A 12 3.07 -15.19 -10.98
CA LYS A 12 2.35 -14.01 -10.54
C LYS A 12 2.98 -12.73 -11.07
N ILE A 13 2.16 -11.83 -11.58
CA ILE A 13 2.61 -10.51 -12.06
C ILE A 13 3.13 -9.64 -10.91
N GLN A 14 2.54 -9.79 -9.74
CA GLN A 14 2.90 -9.11 -8.50
C GLN A 14 3.06 -10.15 -7.39
N SER A 15 4.21 -10.19 -6.78
CA SER A 15 4.53 -11.07 -5.66
C SER A 15 5.80 -10.56 -4.99
N PHE A 16 5.93 -10.78 -3.69
CA PHE A 16 7.18 -10.45 -3.02
C PHE A 16 8.32 -11.36 -3.52
N PRO A 17 9.45 -10.82 -3.96
CA PRO A 17 10.55 -11.60 -4.56
C PRO A 17 11.45 -12.22 -3.47
N TRP A 18 10.95 -13.23 -2.78
CA TRP A 18 11.56 -13.88 -1.59
C TRP A 18 13.05 -14.20 -1.74
N ASN A 19 13.45 -14.68 -2.91
CA ASN A 19 14.82 -15.15 -3.16
C ASN A 19 15.73 -14.06 -3.77
N SER A 20 15.20 -12.88 -4.09
CA SER A 20 15.93 -11.88 -4.89
C SER A 20 15.63 -10.42 -4.54
N TRP A 21 14.89 -10.14 -3.46
CA TRP A 21 14.54 -8.78 -3.09
C TRP A 21 15.75 -7.86 -2.86
N GLN A 22 16.87 -8.41 -2.36
CA GLN A 22 18.12 -7.67 -2.22
C GLN A 22 18.68 -7.25 -3.59
N GLN A 23 18.60 -8.15 -4.57
CA GLN A 23 19.09 -7.90 -5.93
C GLN A 23 18.24 -6.85 -6.65
N GLU A 24 16.95 -6.73 -6.32
CA GLU A 24 16.09 -5.68 -6.89
C GLU A 24 16.60 -4.28 -6.53
N ILE A 25 17.03 -4.06 -5.28
CA ILE A 25 17.59 -2.78 -4.84
C ILE A 25 18.88 -2.46 -5.60
N GLU A 26 19.74 -3.45 -5.80
CA GLU A 26 20.98 -3.27 -6.57
C GLU A 26 20.70 -3.04 -8.06
N THR A 27 19.76 -3.80 -8.63
CA THR A 27 19.37 -3.67 -10.04
C THR A 27 18.70 -2.32 -10.31
N ALA A 28 17.84 -1.85 -9.40
CA ALA A 28 17.27 -0.52 -9.46
C ALA A 28 18.34 0.57 -9.55
N SER A 29 19.31 0.52 -8.63
CA SER A 29 20.44 1.47 -8.62
C SER A 29 21.23 1.46 -9.93
N LYS A 30 21.56 0.27 -10.45
CA LYS A 30 22.29 0.11 -11.71
C LYS A 30 21.54 0.67 -12.93
N ASN A 31 20.21 0.72 -12.87
CA ASN A 31 19.34 1.24 -13.91
C ASN A 31 18.84 2.66 -13.63
N ASN A 32 19.44 3.39 -12.70
CA ASN A 32 19.06 4.75 -12.29
C ASN A 32 17.62 4.86 -11.78
N ILE A 33 17.07 3.79 -11.23
CA ILE A 33 15.78 3.77 -10.55
C ILE A 33 16.05 4.07 -9.07
N ASN A 34 15.68 5.27 -8.62
CA ASN A 34 16.02 5.75 -7.28
C ASN A 34 14.94 5.49 -6.23
N VAL A 35 13.79 4.97 -6.64
CA VAL A 35 12.65 4.69 -5.76
C VAL A 35 12.08 3.31 -6.07
N ILE A 36 11.85 2.53 -5.02
CA ILE A 36 11.15 1.24 -5.06
C ILE A 36 9.94 1.35 -4.14
N GLU A 37 8.83 0.72 -4.51
CA GLU A 37 7.73 0.45 -3.60
C GLU A 37 7.87 -0.96 -3.05
N TRP A 38 7.75 -1.10 -1.72
CA TRP A 38 7.75 -2.40 -1.06
C TRP A 38 6.39 -3.06 -1.22
N THR A 39 6.35 -4.38 -1.26
CA THR A 39 5.09 -5.12 -1.25
C THR A 39 5.05 -6.10 -0.09
N ILE A 40 3.85 -6.34 0.45
CA ILE A 40 3.65 -7.26 1.56
C ILE A 40 2.34 -8.05 1.34
N ASP A 41 2.49 -9.38 1.30
CA ASP A 41 1.40 -10.32 1.12
C ASP A 41 0.92 -10.89 2.47
N ASP A 42 -0.32 -11.41 2.53
CA ASP A 42 -0.85 -12.12 3.71
C ASP A 42 -0.12 -13.46 3.90
N ASP A 43 0.20 -14.15 2.80
CA ASP A 43 1.02 -15.36 2.86
C ASP A 43 2.43 -15.03 3.36
N ARG A 44 2.87 -15.76 4.39
CA ARG A 44 4.16 -15.59 5.03
C ARG A 44 4.40 -14.17 5.58
N LEU A 45 3.34 -13.48 6.01
CA LEU A 45 3.38 -12.08 6.44
C LEU A 45 4.54 -11.79 7.40
N TYR A 46 4.69 -12.58 8.45
CA TYR A 46 5.72 -12.38 9.48
C TYR A 46 7.12 -12.87 9.09
N GLU A 47 7.25 -13.54 7.94
CA GLU A 47 8.56 -13.86 7.36
C GLU A 47 9.07 -12.74 6.44
N ASN A 48 8.18 -11.79 6.03
CA ASN A 48 8.59 -10.68 5.21
C ASN A 48 9.70 -9.88 5.91
N PRO A 49 10.82 -9.57 5.23
CA PRO A 49 11.95 -8.86 5.82
C PRO A 49 11.56 -7.56 6.53
N LEU A 50 10.53 -6.86 6.06
CA LEU A 50 10.04 -5.64 6.70
C LEU A 50 9.55 -5.91 8.13
N LEU A 51 8.95 -7.07 8.41
CA LEU A 51 8.40 -7.41 9.73
C LEU A 51 9.42 -8.07 10.67
N THR A 52 10.62 -8.36 10.20
CA THR A 52 11.70 -8.90 11.03
C THR A 52 12.74 -7.83 11.38
N GLU A 53 13.36 -7.89 12.54
CA GLU A 53 14.40 -6.92 12.94
C GLU A 53 15.60 -6.99 11.99
N LYS A 54 16.14 -8.19 11.78
CA LYS A 54 17.26 -8.43 10.86
C LYS A 54 16.96 -7.96 9.42
N GLY A 55 15.74 -8.23 8.95
CA GLY A 55 15.33 -7.80 7.61
C GLY A 55 15.27 -6.26 7.47
N ARG A 56 14.77 -5.56 8.49
CA ARG A 56 14.76 -4.08 8.48
C ARG A 56 16.19 -3.49 8.51
N GLU A 57 17.10 -4.08 9.27
CA GLU A 57 18.52 -3.68 9.26
C GLU A 57 19.13 -3.86 7.87
N GLU A 58 18.85 -4.99 7.23
CA GLU A 58 19.30 -5.27 5.86
C GLU A 58 18.69 -4.32 4.83
N ILE A 59 17.38 -4.05 4.91
CA ILE A 59 16.68 -3.05 4.07
C ILE A 59 17.38 -1.69 4.20
N ASN A 60 17.56 -1.21 5.43
CA ASN A 60 18.19 0.09 5.68
C ASN A 60 19.65 0.15 5.19
N PHE A 61 20.39 -0.91 5.35
CA PHE A 61 21.77 -1.02 4.84
C PHE A 61 21.80 -0.96 3.30
N LEU A 62 20.99 -1.80 2.63
CA LEU A 62 20.98 -1.90 1.18
C LEU A 62 20.49 -0.62 0.50
N THR A 63 19.43 -0.01 1.03
CA THR A 63 18.88 1.23 0.49
C THR A 63 19.88 2.38 0.60
N LYS A 64 20.58 2.48 1.74
CA LYS A 64 21.65 3.47 1.92
C LYS A 64 22.83 3.21 1.00
N LYS A 65 23.32 1.97 0.92
CA LYS A 65 24.45 1.56 0.07
C LYS A 65 24.19 1.86 -1.41
N ASN A 66 22.98 1.56 -1.89
CA ASN A 66 22.61 1.67 -3.30
C ASN A 66 21.99 3.02 -3.67
N LYS A 67 21.77 3.93 -2.71
CA LYS A 67 21.08 5.22 -2.89
C LYS A 67 19.69 5.10 -3.49
N VAL A 68 18.98 4.02 -3.13
CA VAL A 68 17.61 3.75 -3.52
C VAL A 68 16.71 4.00 -2.31
N LYS A 69 15.56 4.65 -2.50
CA LYS A 69 14.57 4.89 -1.44
C LYS A 69 13.42 3.89 -1.56
N ILE A 70 12.93 3.44 -0.42
CA ILE A 70 11.64 2.73 -0.32
C ILE A 70 10.72 3.68 0.44
N SER A 71 9.92 4.46 -0.29
CA SER A 71 9.08 5.51 0.29
C SER A 71 7.64 5.07 0.53
N SER A 72 7.20 4.02 -0.15
CA SER A 72 5.85 3.51 -0.07
C SER A 72 5.81 1.99 0.04
N LEU A 73 4.70 1.48 0.57
CA LEU A 73 4.38 0.07 0.70
C LEU A 73 3.01 -0.20 0.12
N THR A 74 2.90 -1.15 -0.80
CA THR A 74 1.62 -1.74 -1.19
C THR A 74 1.28 -2.88 -0.24
N GLY A 75 0.19 -2.72 0.48
CA GLY A 75 -0.33 -3.69 1.42
C GLY A 75 -1.29 -4.67 0.76
N ASP A 76 -0.81 -5.56 -0.10
CA ASP A 76 -1.64 -6.58 -0.75
C ASP A 76 -2.28 -7.50 0.28
N CYS A 77 -1.65 -7.69 1.45
CA CYS A 77 -2.22 -8.42 2.58
C CYS A 77 -3.58 -7.86 3.03
N PHE A 78 -3.79 -6.55 2.94
CA PHE A 78 -5.07 -5.93 3.32
C PHE A 78 -6.18 -6.24 2.31
N MET A 79 -5.83 -6.38 1.03
CA MET A 79 -6.76 -6.81 -0.01
C MET A 79 -7.02 -8.32 0.06
N GLN A 80 -5.97 -9.10 0.28
CA GLN A 80 -6.05 -10.57 0.33
C GLN A 80 -6.86 -11.04 1.54
N ASN A 81 -6.77 -10.32 2.67
CA ASN A 81 -7.45 -10.65 3.92
C ASN A 81 -7.95 -9.36 4.63
N PRO A 82 -9.05 -8.76 4.13
CA PRO A 82 -9.49 -7.44 4.57
C PRO A 82 -10.14 -7.48 5.96
N PHE A 83 -9.56 -6.73 6.93
CA PHE A 83 -10.06 -6.66 8.31
C PHE A 83 -11.48 -6.06 8.39
N TRP A 84 -11.89 -5.24 7.42
CA TRP A 84 -13.24 -4.66 7.36
C TRP A 84 -14.31 -5.64 6.89
N LYS A 85 -13.92 -6.84 6.45
CA LYS A 85 -14.82 -7.95 6.13
C LYS A 85 -14.75 -9.08 7.16
N ALA A 86 -13.79 -9.02 8.07
CA ALA A 86 -13.55 -10.06 9.08
C ALA A 86 -14.35 -9.81 10.37
N HIS A 87 -14.51 -10.85 11.19
CA HIS A 87 -15.24 -10.80 12.45
C HIS A 87 -14.47 -11.47 13.60
N GLY A 88 -14.84 -11.13 14.82
CA GLY A 88 -14.35 -11.79 16.05
C GLY A 88 -12.82 -11.72 16.20
N GLU A 89 -12.21 -12.82 16.62
CA GLU A 89 -10.77 -12.89 16.86
C GLU A 89 -9.95 -12.75 15.58
N HIS A 90 -10.48 -13.20 14.46
CA HIS A 90 -9.81 -13.03 13.16
C HIS A 90 -9.65 -11.56 12.81
N LYS A 91 -10.72 -10.75 12.94
CA LYS A 91 -10.65 -9.30 12.75
C LYS A 91 -9.58 -8.66 13.64
N LYS A 92 -9.58 -8.99 14.94
CA LYS A 92 -8.60 -8.45 15.88
C LYS A 92 -7.16 -8.78 15.48
N LYS A 93 -6.93 -10.00 14.98
CA LYS A 93 -5.61 -10.39 14.45
C LYS A 93 -5.20 -9.49 13.30
N LEU A 94 -6.05 -9.31 12.30
CA LEU A 94 -5.77 -8.48 11.11
C LEU A 94 -5.56 -7.00 11.47
N GLU A 95 -6.34 -6.47 12.41
CA GLU A 95 -6.15 -5.12 12.95
C GLU A 95 -4.80 -4.96 13.66
N ASN A 96 -4.34 -5.99 14.38
CA ASN A 96 -3.00 -6.00 14.99
C ASN A 96 -1.91 -6.14 13.92
N ASP A 97 -2.12 -6.91 12.88
CA ASP A 97 -1.19 -7.02 11.75
C ASP A 97 -0.98 -5.63 11.09
N PHE A 98 -2.06 -4.87 10.88
CA PHE A 98 -1.97 -3.49 10.41
C PHE A 98 -1.09 -2.62 11.33
N ILE A 99 -1.29 -2.69 12.64
CA ILE A 99 -0.50 -1.91 13.61
C ILE A 99 0.98 -2.32 13.56
N ASN A 100 1.28 -3.62 13.46
CA ASN A 100 2.65 -4.12 13.35
C ASN A 100 3.33 -3.61 12.07
N ILE A 101 2.59 -3.53 10.96
CA ILE A 101 3.07 -2.97 9.70
C ILE A 101 3.38 -1.47 9.85
N LEU A 102 2.54 -0.69 10.55
CA LEU A 102 2.83 0.73 10.84
C LEU A 102 4.18 0.88 11.55
N TYR A 103 4.40 0.12 12.63
CA TYR A 103 5.67 0.18 13.37
C TYR A 103 6.87 -0.27 12.52
N ALA A 104 6.70 -1.28 11.68
CA ALA A 104 7.76 -1.75 10.80
C ALA A 104 8.12 -0.68 9.75
N CYS A 105 7.14 -0.02 9.15
CA CYS A 105 7.35 1.09 8.21
C CYS A 105 8.10 2.26 8.87
N ASN A 106 7.73 2.64 10.09
CA ASN A 106 8.43 3.70 10.84
C ASN A 106 9.91 3.38 11.12
N LYS A 107 10.30 2.10 11.21
CA LYS A 107 11.69 1.65 11.39
C LYS A 107 12.52 1.66 10.10
N THR A 108 11.89 1.92 8.97
CA THR A 108 12.50 2.05 7.65
C THR A 108 12.20 3.45 7.09
N SER A 109 12.47 3.71 5.83
CA SER A 109 12.14 5.00 5.20
C SER A 109 10.75 5.02 4.54
N ILE A 110 9.90 4.03 4.81
CA ILE A 110 8.54 3.95 4.27
C ILE A 110 7.67 4.94 5.02
N SER A 111 7.04 5.85 4.29
CA SER A 111 6.17 6.90 4.84
C SER A 111 4.74 6.85 4.31
N ILE A 112 4.48 6.10 3.24
CA ILE A 112 3.15 5.92 2.65
C ILE A 112 2.80 4.43 2.65
N ILE A 113 1.60 4.12 3.14
CA ILE A 113 1.05 2.76 3.15
C ILE A 113 -0.21 2.76 2.30
N LEU A 114 -0.22 1.92 1.27
CA LEU A 114 -1.35 1.76 0.37
C LEU A 114 -2.22 0.61 0.84
N ILE A 115 -3.52 0.87 0.95
CA ILE A 115 -4.58 -0.12 1.19
C ILE A 115 -5.36 -0.28 -0.11
N PRO A 116 -5.24 -1.41 -0.82
CA PRO A 116 -6.03 -1.66 -2.01
C PRO A 116 -7.48 -2.01 -1.65
N LEU A 117 -8.42 -1.17 -2.10
CA LEU A 117 -9.88 -1.38 -2.01
C LEU A 117 -10.41 -1.86 -3.36
N VAL A 118 -9.75 -2.87 -3.90
CA VAL A 118 -10.06 -3.51 -5.19
C VAL A 118 -10.13 -5.02 -5.00
N ASP A 119 -10.64 -5.75 -5.95
CA ASP A 119 -10.76 -7.21 -5.92
C ASP A 119 -11.40 -7.70 -4.59
N ASN A 120 -10.76 -8.63 -3.86
CA ASN A 120 -11.28 -9.09 -2.57
C ASN A 120 -11.31 -7.98 -1.49
N GLY A 121 -10.51 -6.92 -1.64
CA GLY A 121 -10.51 -5.75 -0.77
C GLY A 121 -11.61 -4.73 -1.07
N SER A 122 -12.38 -4.87 -2.16
CA SER A 122 -13.46 -3.95 -2.53
C SER A 122 -14.50 -3.79 -1.41
N ILE A 123 -14.97 -2.56 -1.20
CA ILE A 123 -16.04 -2.28 -0.24
C ILE A 123 -17.40 -2.51 -0.94
N GLU A 124 -18.14 -3.50 -0.48
CA GLU A 124 -19.37 -3.98 -1.08
C GLU A 124 -20.63 -3.35 -0.47
N ASN A 125 -20.54 -2.89 0.78
CA ASN A 125 -21.66 -2.34 1.52
C ASN A 125 -21.24 -1.28 2.55
N GLN A 126 -22.23 -0.62 3.13
CA GLN A 126 -22.00 0.46 4.09
C GLN A 126 -21.38 -0.03 5.41
N GLU A 127 -21.69 -1.25 5.84
CA GLU A 127 -21.13 -1.81 7.08
C GLU A 127 -19.62 -1.95 6.97
N GLN A 128 -19.11 -2.50 5.86
CA GLN A 128 -17.67 -2.61 5.59
C GLN A 128 -17.00 -1.24 5.51
N GLU A 129 -17.67 -0.24 4.90
CA GLU A 129 -17.15 1.13 4.83
C GLU A 129 -17.04 1.75 6.23
N GLU A 130 -18.04 1.57 7.09
CA GLU A 130 -18.03 2.07 8.47
C GLU A 130 -17.00 1.36 9.34
N GLU A 131 -16.82 0.05 9.17
CA GLU A 131 -15.80 -0.73 9.86
C GLU A 131 -14.39 -0.23 9.54
N LEU A 132 -14.09 -0.04 8.25
CA LEU A 132 -12.81 0.51 7.79
C LEU A 132 -12.59 1.93 8.34
N PHE A 133 -13.60 2.80 8.22
CA PHE A 133 -13.54 4.17 8.67
C PHE A 133 -13.32 4.27 10.18
N THR A 134 -14.08 3.52 10.96
CA THR A 134 -14.00 3.52 12.44
C THR A 134 -12.62 3.07 12.91
N PHE A 135 -12.12 1.96 12.36
CA PHE A 135 -10.81 1.46 12.72
C PHE A 135 -9.69 2.46 12.37
N LEU A 136 -9.62 2.91 11.13
CA LEU A 136 -8.55 3.82 10.70
C LEU A 136 -8.62 5.18 11.41
N SER A 137 -9.82 5.70 11.67
CA SER A 137 -10.00 6.93 12.44
C SER A 137 -9.49 6.78 13.87
N SER A 138 -9.70 5.61 14.49
CA SER A 138 -9.15 5.30 15.82
C SER A 138 -7.62 5.25 15.84
N LYS A 139 -6.97 4.96 14.72
CA LYS A 139 -5.51 4.87 14.56
C LYS A 139 -4.87 6.14 14.03
N LYS A 140 -5.65 7.17 13.68
CA LYS A 140 -5.17 8.43 13.12
C LYS A 140 -3.99 9.01 13.92
N LYS A 141 -4.13 9.11 15.24
CA LYS A 141 -3.08 9.67 16.10
C LYS A 141 -1.79 8.84 16.04
N LEU A 142 -1.88 7.52 16.07
CA LEU A 142 -0.73 6.63 15.95
C LEU A 142 -0.04 6.81 14.58
N ILE A 143 -0.81 6.87 13.49
CA ILE A 143 -0.26 7.07 12.14
C ILE A 143 0.51 8.40 12.06
N GLN A 144 -0.02 9.47 12.66
CA GLN A 144 0.65 10.78 12.73
C GLN A 144 1.93 10.74 13.58
N GLU A 145 1.88 10.13 14.77
CA GLU A 145 3.04 9.99 15.68
C GLU A 145 4.17 9.21 15.01
N LEU A 146 3.84 8.24 14.16
CA LEU A 146 4.80 7.47 13.37
C LEU A 146 5.25 8.18 12.08
N SER A 147 4.76 9.41 11.82
CA SER A 147 5.05 10.19 10.61
C SER A 147 4.69 9.44 9.31
N LEU A 148 3.60 8.68 9.35
CA LEU A 148 3.09 7.91 8.22
C LEU A 148 1.85 8.56 7.61
N ARG A 149 1.57 8.18 6.37
CA ARG A 149 0.30 8.46 5.68
C ARG A 149 -0.25 7.16 5.11
N VAL A 150 -1.57 7.07 5.04
CA VAL A 150 -2.28 5.94 4.41
C VAL A 150 -2.97 6.44 3.16
N CYS A 151 -2.87 5.71 2.06
CA CYS A 151 -3.64 5.98 0.85
C CYS A 151 -4.44 4.77 0.42
N PHE A 152 -5.52 5.06 -0.31
CA PHE A 152 -6.41 4.04 -0.84
C PHE A 152 -6.30 3.99 -2.36
N GLU A 153 -6.18 2.81 -2.91
CA GLU A 153 -6.47 2.52 -4.31
C GLU A 153 -7.86 1.93 -4.38
N SER A 154 -8.74 2.44 -5.25
CA SER A 154 -10.15 2.03 -5.27
C SER A 154 -10.71 1.97 -6.69
N ASP A 155 -11.67 1.08 -6.88
CA ASP A 155 -12.51 0.96 -8.07
C ASP A 155 -13.78 1.84 -8.03
N PHE A 156 -13.92 2.68 -7.01
CA PHE A 156 -15.06 3.59 -6.89
C PHE A 156 -15.07 4.63 -8.02
N PRO A 157 -16.25 4.91 -8.61
CA PRO A 157 -16.40 6.07 -9.48
C PRO A 157 -15.95 7.37 -8.80
N PRO A 158 -15.45 8.38 -9.56
CA PRO A 158 -14.83 9.58 -9.00
C PRO A 158 -15.62 10.28 -7.89
N GLN A 159 -16.92 10.49 -8.07
CA GLN A 159 -17.77 11.14 -7.07
C GLN A 159 -17.92 10.30 -5.79
N LYS A 160 -17.99 8.97 -5.93
CA LYS A 160 -18.07 8.07 -4.78
C LYS A 160 -16.75 8.06 -4.02
N LEU A 161 -15.62 8.04 -4.74
CA LEU A 161 -14.30 8.10 -4.13
C LEU A 161 -14.08 9.43 -3.40
N ASN A 162 -14.50 10.55 -3.98
CA ASN A 162 -14.46 11.86 -3.34
C ASN A 162 -15.27 11.86 -2.03
N LYS A 163 -16.51 11.36 -2.07
CA LYS A 163 -17.36 11.24 -0.88
C LYS A 163 -16.71 10.36 0.19
N PHE A 164 -16.16 9.23 -0.20
CA PHE A 164 -15.44 8.31 0.70
C PHE A 164 -14.25 8.99 1.36
N ILE A 165 -13.33 9.57 0.58
CA ILE A 165 -12.10 10.14 1.11
C ILE A 165 -12.32 11.43 1.89
N SER A 166 -13.40 12.18 1.63
CA SER A 166 -13.74 13.39 2.35
C SER A 166 -14.03 13.16 3.84
N ARG A 167 -14.38 11.94 4.23
CA ARG A 167 -14.57 11.54 5.64
C ARG A 167 -13.27 11.49 6.42
N TYR A 168 -12.14 11.36 5.74
CA TYR A 168 -10.82 11.15 6.34
C TYR A 168 -10.00 12.45 6.40
N ASP A 169 -9.20 12.58 7.46
CA ASP A 169 -8.28 13.71 7.62
C ASP A 169 -7.25 13.75 6.47
N LYS A 170 -7.24 14.86 5.74
CA LYS A 170 -6.38 15.07 4.57
C LYS A 170 -4.88 15.02 4.87
N GLN A 171 -4.48 15.33 6.10
CA GLN A 171 -3.07 15.31 6.48
C GLN A 171 -2.53 13.87 6.62
N VAL A 172 -3.42 12.91 6.93
CA VAL A 172 -3.07 11.53 7.22
C VAL A 172 -3.46 10.58 6.10
N PHE A 173 -4.61 10.82 5.46
CA PHE A 173 -5.19 9.92 4.48
C PHE A 173 -5.27 10.56 3.10
N GLY A 174 -4.98 9.78 2.06
CA GLY A 174 -5.02 10.22 0.68
C GLY A 174 -5.42 9.11 -0.28
N ILE A 175 -5.17 9.35 -1.54
CA ILE A 175 -5.49 8.43 -2.64
C ILE A 175 -4.19 8.01 -3.33
N ASN A 176 -4.09 6.74 -3.68
CA ASN A 176 -3.19 6.25 -4.70
C ASN A 176 -3.91 6.32 -6.04
N TYR A 177 -3.44 7.16 -6.94
CA TYR A 177 -3.99 7.25 -8.29
C TYR A 177 -3.29 6.24 -9.20
N ASP A 178 -3.99 5.16 -9.54
CA ASP A 178 -3.50 4.16 -10.48
C ASP A 178 -4.04 4.44 -11.87
N ILE A 179 -3.18 4.95 -12.74
CA ILE A 179 -3.55 5.35 -14.11
C ILE A 179 -4.11 4.18 -14.92
N GLY A 180 -3.52 2.98 -14.75
CA GLY A 180 -3.95 1.79 -15.49
C GLY A 180 -5.31 1.28 -15.02
N ASN A 181 -5.59 1.28 -13.71
CA ASN A 181 -6.88 0.89 -13.17
C ASN A 181 -7.96 1.91 -13.58
N SER A 182 -7.69 3.21 -13.43
CA SER A 182 -8.59 4.28 -13.86
C SER A 182 -8.95 4.16 -15.35
N SER A 183 -7.95 3.98 -16.21
CA SER A 183 -8.16 3.79 -17.65
C SER A 183 -8.99 2.54 -17.97
N ALA A 184 -8.70 1.42 -17.31
CA ALA A 184 -9.44 0.17 -17.51
C ALA A 184 -10.91 0.28 -17.08
N MET A 185 -11.21 1.10 -16.06
CA MET A 185 -12.57 1.41 -15.62
C MET A 185 -13.29 2.44 -16.51
N GLY A 186 -12.56 3.03 -17.49
CA GLY A 186 -13.11 4.05 -18.39
C GLY A 186 -13.38 5.40 -17.72
N PHE A 187 -12.69 5.69 -16.60
CA PHE A 187 -12.85 6.96 -15.93
C PHE A 187 -12.16 8.09 -16.70
N ASN A 188 -12.72 9.31 -16.59
CA ASN A 188 -12.17 10.48 -17.22
C ASN A 188 -11.17 11.17 -16.27
N PRO A 189 -9.87 11.25 -16.63
CA PRO A 189 -8.84 11.81 -15.74
C PRO A 189 -9.15 13.25 -15.29
N ASN A 190 -9.72 14.10 -16.16
CA ASN A 190 -10.07 15.46 -15.77
C ASN A 190 -11.10 15.48 -14.64
N LYS A 191 -12.13 14.62 -14.74
CA LYS A 191 -13.14 14.49 -13.68
C LYS A 191 -12.55 13.92 -12.39
N GLU A 192 -11.66 12.95 -12.49
CA GLU A 192 -10.98 12.39 -11.33
C GLU A 192 -10.15 13.46 -10.59
N PHE A 193 -9.37 14.27 -11.33
CA PHE A 193 -8.58 15.34 -10.75
C PHE A 193 -9.45 16.50 -10.22
N GLU A 194 -10.58 16.79 -10.84
CA GLU A 194 -11.56 17.76 -10.31
C GLU A 194 -12.16 17.30 -8.98
N GLU A 195 -12.48 16.01 -8.86
CA GLU A 195 -13.15 15.45 -7.67
C GLU A 195 -12.18 15.25 -6.49
N TYR A 196 -11.00 14.66 -6.72
CA TYR A 196 -10.11 14.25 -5.64
C TYR A 196 -8.63 14.48 -5.90
N GLY A 197 -8.27 15.28 -6.91
CA GLY A 197 -6.87 15.52 -7.28
C GLY A 197 -6.02 16.06 -6.12
N ASP A 198 -6.59 16.89 -5.25
CA ASP A 198 -5.94 17.44 -4.07
C ASP A 198 -5.74 16.42 -2.91
N ARG A 199 -6.28 15.20 -3.07
CA ARG A 199 -6.12 14.08 -2.15
C ARG A 199 -5.10 13.05 -2.63
N ILE A 200 -4.61 13.15 -3.86
CA ILE A 200 -3.62 12.22 -4.42
C ILE A 200 -2.27 12.43 -3.73
N ILE A 201 -1.72 11.35 -3.15
CA ILE A 201 -0.43 11.37 -2.45
C ILE A 201 0.55 10.31 -2.95
N ASN A 202 0.07 9.37 -3.77
CA ASN A 202 0.85 8.37 -4.46
C ASN A 202 0.27 8.14 -5.86
N VAL A 203 1.10 7.72 -6.80
CA VAL A 203 0.68 7.47 -8.18
C VAL A 203 1.32 6.18 -8.69
N HIS A 204 0.50 5.29 -9.22
CA HIS A 204 0.95 4.13 -9.97
C HIS A 204 0.81 4.39 -11.47
N ILE A 205 1.89 4.18 -12.19
CA ILE A 205 1.92 4.26 -13.66
C ILE A 205 2.13 2.86 -14.19
N LYS A 206 1.13 2.33 -14.86
CA LYS A 206 1.20 1.04 -15.53
C LYS A 206 0.43 1.06 -16.85
N ASP A 207 0.88 0.24 -17.78
CA ASP A 207 0.16 -0.05 -19.00
C ASP A 207 -0.71 -1.28 -18.78
N ARG A 208 -1.97 -1.20 -19.17
CA ARG A 208 -2.89 -2.33 -19.24
C ARG A 208 -3.35 -2.43 -20.70
N PRO A 209 -2.99 -3.52 -21.42
CA PRO A 209 -3.48 -3.78 -22.75
C PRO A 209 -4.99 -4.04 -22.76
#